data_6b3da761b2ad7c539809ab2586cf65a7
#
_entry.id   6b3da761b2ad7c539809ab2586cf65a7
#
_cell.length_a   1.000
_cell.length_b   1.000
_cell.length_c   1.000
_cell.angle_alpha   90.00
_cell.angle_beta   90.00
_cell.angle_gamma   90.00
#
_symmetry.space_group_name_H-M   'P 1'
#
loop_
_entity.id
_entity.type
_entity.pdbx_description
1 polymer ?
#
loop_
_entity_poly.entity_id
_entity_poly.type
_entity_poly.pdbx_seq_one_letter_code
_entity_poly.pdbx_strand_id
1 'polypeptide(L)'
;MTYLREVHAAMQPSCIIIDTVASVLNPSGTSKNYDVTVSEYEALRKLASELKIAILVVHHTKKKSEVSQSPLEQVLGSTGITATVETIMVMENVVGSKDRKLHLTGKDVEQDEFYLRWNGKGYDFEEDAVVATLGPVQKEVLNFIQQNPRCPQKAIVVGLGKDQGQISKILDHLIEHDLAVKIDDRYAAR
;
A
#
# COMPACT_ATOMS: atom_id res chain seq x y z
N MET A 1 -11.59 -27.07 4.37
CA MET A 1 -12.85 -26.31 4.10
C MET A 1 -13.97 -26.60 5.10
N THR A 2 -14.15 -27.84 5.57
CA THR A 2 -15.16 -28.18 6.57
C THR A 2 -15.02 -27.35 7.85
N TYR A 3 -13.81 -27.25 8.40
CA TYR A 3 -13.53 -26.46 9.60
C TYR A 3 -13.93 -24.97 9.47
N LEU A 4 -13.65 -24.33 8.33
CA LEU A 4 -14.05 -22.92 8.12
C LEU A 4 -15.60 -22.76 8.07
N ARG A 5 -16.32 -23.73 7.57
CA ARG A 5 -17.80 -23.76 7.62
C ARG A 5 -18.31 -23.90 9.03
N GLU A 6 -17.71 -24.76 9.83
CA GLU A 6 -18.06 -24.94 11.25
C GLU A 6 -17.80 -23.66 12.05
N VAL A 7 -16.64 -23.00 11.85
CA VAL A 7 -16.33 -21.69 12.46
C VAL A 7 -17.38 -20.65 12.06
N HIS A 8 -17.71 -20.57 10.76
CA HIS A 8 -18.73 -19.63 10.29
C HIS A 8 -20.11 -19.93 10.88
N ALA A 9 -20.51 -21.20 10.96
CA ALA A 9 -21.79 -21.59 11.53
C ALA A 9 -21.91 -21.22 13.02
N ALA A 10 -20.79 -21.32 13.76
CA ALA A 10 -20.76 -21.06 15.19
C ALA A 10 -20.63 -19.55 15.52
N MET A 11 -19.86 -18.78 14.75
CA MET A 11 -19.45 -17.41 15.09
C MET A 11 -20.02 -16.33 14.17
N GLN A 12 -20.48 -16.70 12.97
CA GLN A 12 -20.99 -15.80 11.92
C GLN A 12 -20.07 -14.59 11.65
N PRO A 13 -18.76 -14.79 11.46
CA PRO A 13 -17.86 -13.69 11.19
C PRO A 13 -18.12 -13.11 9.82
N SER A 14 -17.95 -11.80 9.65
CA SER A 14 -17.97 -11.13 8.34
C SER A 14 -16.62 -11.22 7.59
N CYS A 15 -15.54 -11.56 8.31
CA CYS A 15 -14.21 -11.76 7.76
C CYS A 15 -13.47 -12.89 8.48
N ILE A 16 -12.75 -13.72 7.72
CA ILE A 16 -11.83 -14.75 8.25
C ILE A 16 -10.42 -14.40 7.78
N ILE A 17 -9.47 -14.32 8.72
CA ILE A 17 -8.05 -14.09 8.42
C ILE A 17 -7.29 -15.40 8.59
N ILE A 18 -6.55 -15.80 7.55
CA ILE A 18 -5.71 -17.02 7.54
C ILE A 18 -4.24 -16.59 7.52
N ASP A 19 -3.55 -16.70 8.64
CA ASP A 19 -2.12 -16.39 8.79
C ASP A 19 -1.36 -17.66 9.24
N THR A 20 -0.62 -18.29 8.39
CA THR A 20 -0.44 -18.13 6.95
C THR A 20 -1.12 -19.27 6.20
N VAL A 21 -1.37 -19.06 4.91
CA VAL A 21 -1.98 -20.07 4.04
C VAL A 21 -1.20 -21.40 4.03
N ALA A 22 0.11 -21.34 4.11
CA ALA A 22 0.99 -22.52 4.13
C ALA A 22 0.70 -23.45 5.32
N SER A 23 0.28 -22.90 6.46
CA SER A 23 -0.02 -23.67 7.67
C SER A 23 -1.35 -24.44 7.57
N VAL A 24 -2.28 -23.93 6.76
CA VAL A 24 -3.65 -24.44 6.69
C VAL A 24 -3.87 -25.34 5.47
N LEU A 25 -3.32 -24.98 4.33
CA LEU A 25 -3.58 -25.65 3.06
C LEU A 25 -2.58 -26.75 2.74
N ASN A 26 -1.37 -26.74 3.28
CA ASN A 26 -0.36 -27.77 3.04
C ASN A 26 0.40 -28.17 4.33
N PRO A 27 -0.28 -28.76 5.33
CA PRO A 27 0.36 -29.14 6.58
C PRO A 27 1.44 -30.21 6.43
N SER A 28 1.46 -30.97 5.32
CA SER A 28 2.45 -32.04 5.08
C SER A 28 3.72 -31.57 4.33
N GLY A 29 3.75 -30.36 3.81
CA GLY A 29 4.93 -29.76 3.16
C GLY A 29 5.45 -30.45 1.90
N THR A 30 4.73 -31.43 1.35
CA THR A 30 5.25 -32.38 0.37
C THR A 30 4.98 -32.02 -1.10
N SER A 31 4.18 -31.02 -1.41
CA SER A 31 3.92 -30.64 -2.80
C SER A 31 3.98 -29.15 -3.01
N LYS A 32 4.96 -28.69 -3.79
CA LYS A 32 5.03 -27.34 -4.36
C LYS A 32 4.43 -27.31 -5.77
N ASN A 33 3.41 -28.09 -6.05
CA ASN A 33 2.81 -28.11 -7.38
C ASN A 33 1.90 -26.89 -7.53
N TYR A 34 2.14 -26.10 -8.55
CA TYR A 34 1.38 -24.91 -8.93
C TYR A 34 -0.14 -25.17 -9.01
N ASP A 35 -0.51 -26.29 -9.60
CA ASP A 35 -1.93 -26.65 -9.81
C ASP A 35 -2.67 -26.89 -8.48
N VAL A 36 -2.01 -27.48 -7.49
CA VAL A 36 -2.58 -27.68 -6.14
C VAL A 36 -2.87 -26.34 -5.48
N THR A 37 -1.94 -25.41 -5.56
CA THR A 37 -2.09 -24.07 -4.96
C THR A 37 -3.25 -23.30 -5.57
N VAL A 38 -3.43 -23.33 -6.90
CA VAL A 38 -4.55 -22.66 -7.59
C VAL A 38 -5.89 -23.24 -7.13
N SER A 39 -6.01 -24.57 -7.08
CA SER A 39 -7.26 -25.24 -6.67
C SER A 39 -7.64 -24.93 -5.23
N GLU A 40 -6.65 -24.75 -4.34
CA GLU A 40 -6.87 -24.37 -2.94
C GLU A 40 -7.39 -22.94 -2.82
N TYR A 41 -6.81 -21.97 -3.55
CA TYR A 41 -7.31 -20.59 -3.58
C TYR A 41 -8.70 -20.47 -4.22
N GLU A 42 -8.97 -21.25 -5.28
CA GLU A 42 -10.32 -21.32 -5.85
C GLU A 42 -11.34 -21.86 -4.85
N ALA A 43 -10.98 -22.85 -4.04
CA ALA A 43 -11.87 -23.40 -3.01
C ALA A 43 -12.16 -22.35 -1.91
N LEU A 44 -11.16 -21.56 -1.51
CA LEU A 44 -11.35 -20.42 -0.58
C LEU A 44 -12.24 -19.34 -1.19
N ARG A 45 -12.03 -18.97 -2.45
CA ARG A 45 -12.87 -17.99 -3.17
C ARG A 45 -14.33 -18.45 -3.25
N LYS A 46 -14.56 -19.71 -3.62
CA LYS A 46 -15.91 -20.28 -3.65
C LYS A 46 -16.57 -20.25 -2.27
N LEU A 47 -15.81 -20.58 -1.21
CA LEU A 47 -16.30 -20.55 0.16
C LEU A 47 -16.64 -19.10 0.59
N ALA A 48 -15.80 -18.13 0.29
CA ALA A 48 -16.06 -16.71 0.58
C ALA A 48 -17.38 -16.23 -0.08
N SER A 49 -17.56 -16.55 -1.37
CA SER A 49 -18.77 -16.21 -2.12
C SER A 49 -20.01 -16.91 -1.57
N GLU A 50 -19.93 -18.19 -1.23
CA GLU A 50 -21.03 -18.98 -0.68
C GLU A 50 -21.49 -18.46 0.69
N LEU A 51 -20.53 -18.16 1.59
CA LEU A 51 -20.81 -17.68 2.93
C LEU A 51 -21.05 -16.15 2.97
N LYS A 52 -20.80 -15.44 1.86
CA LYS A 52 -20.87 -13.96 1.75
C LYS A 52 -20.00 -13.25 2.78
N ILE A 53 -18.76 -13.72 2.94
CA ILE A 53 -17.75 -13.16 3.85
C ILE A 53 -16.48 -12.80 3.11
N ALA A 54 -15.66 -11.94 3.70
CA ALA A 54 -14.29 -11.74 3.25
C ALA A 54 -13.39 -12.86 3.80
N ILE A 55 -12.44 -13.34 2.98
CA ILE A 55 -11.33 -14.21 3.43
C ILE A 55 -10.03 -13.52 3.09
N LEU A 56 -9.29 -13.08 4.10
CA LEU A 56 -7.96 -12.50 3.98
C LEU A 56 -6.91 -13.59 4.19
N VAL A 57 -6.06 -13.80 3.19
CA VAL A 57 -5.01 -14.82 3.22
C VAL A 57 -3.64 -14.17 3.30
N VAL A 58 -2.91 -14.42 4.36
CA VAL A 58 -1.54 -13.92 4.53
C VAL A 58 -0.55 -14.89 3.89
N HIS A 59 0.32 -14.35 3.04
CA HIS A 59 1.35 -15.10 2.33
C HIS A 59 2.70 -14.39 2.40
N HIS A 60 3.80 -15.13 2.55
CA HIS A 60 5.13 -14.54 2.48
C HIS A 60 5.58 -14.34 1.03
N THR A 61 6.10 -13.16 0.73
CA THR A 61 6.75 -12.89 -0.55
C THR A 61 8.08 -13.63 -0.66
N LYS A 62 8.48 -14.01 -1.86
CA LYS A 62 9.84 -14.52 -2.10
C LYS A 62 10.85 -13.39 -1.87
N LYS A 63 12.07 -13.74 -1.41
CA LYS A 63 13.18 -12.76 -1.33
C LYS A 63 13.43 -12.15 -2.71
N LYS A 64 13.70 -10.83 -2.76
CA LYS A 64 14.08 -10.14 -4.00
C LYS A 64 15.22 -10.92 -4.66
N SER A 65 15.03 -11.36 -5.90
CA SER A 65 16.13 -11.73 -6.77
C SER A 65 16.82 -10.46 -7.25
N GLU A 66 18.08 -10.55 -7.66
CA GLU A 66 18.88 -9.39 -8.11
C GLU A 66 18.31 -8.67 -9.35
N VAL A 67 17.32 -9.27 -10.01
CA VAL A 67 16.57 -8.66 -11.10
C VAL A 67 15.38 -7.91 -10.50
N SER A 68 15.34 -6.60 -10.75
CA SER A 68 14.28 -5.68 -10.31
C SER A 68 12.90 -6.15 -10.80
N GLN A 69 12.22 -6.93 -9.98
CA GLN A 69 10.81 -7.27 -10.18
C GLN A 69 9.95 -6.32 -9.33
N SER A 70 8.83 -5.88 -9.89
CA SER A 70 7.87 -5.09 -9.11
C SER A 70 7.42 -5.86 -7.87
N PRO A 71 7.05 -5.21 -6.76
CA PRO A 71 6.55 -5.90 -5.57
C PRO A 71 5.40 -6.85 -5.87
N LEU A 72 4.55 -6.51 -6.81
CA LEU A 72 3.46 -7.36 -7.29
C LEU A 72 3.98 -8.62 -7.99
N GLU A 73 5.03 -8.53 -8.82
CA GLU A 73 5.65 -9.68 -9.48
C GLU A 73 6.28 -10.67 -8.49
N GLN A 74 6.69 -10.22 -7.32
CA GLN A 74 7.22 -11.10 -6.26
C GLN A 74 6.15 -12.01 -5.66
N VAL A 75 4.90 -11.59 -5.65
CA VAL A 75 3.73 -12.43 -5.32
C VAL A 75 3.32 -13.27 -6.52
N LEU A 76 3.45 -12.68 -7.71
CA LEU A 76 3.07 -13.24 -9.01
C LEU A 76 3.93 -14.40 -9.49
N GLY A 77 4.97 -14.79 -8.77
CA GLY A 77 5.76 -15.99 -9.12
C GLY A 77 4.94 -17.26 -9.32
N SER A 78 3.62 -17.16 -9.16
CA SER A 78 2.58 -18.08 -9.62
C SER A 78 1.43 -17.27 -10.23
N THR A 79 1.43 -17.10 -11.54
CA THR A 79 0.36 -16.38 -12.30
C THR A 79 -1.05 -16.87 -12.00
N GLY A 80 -1.22 -18.07 -11.47
CA GLY A 80 -2.51 -18.63 -11.12
C GLY A 80 -3.12 -18.12 -9.82
N ILE A 81 -2.33 -17.77 -8.80
CA ILE A 81 -2.87 -17.23 -7.55
C ILE A 81 -3.53 -15.88 -7.84
N THR A 82 -2.87 -15.02 -8.61
CA THR A 82 -3.37 -13.68 -8.95
C THR A 82 -4.61 -13.71 -9.85
N ALA A 83 -4.74 -14.73 -10.69
CA ALA A 83 -5.97 -14.92 -11.47
C ALA A 83 -7.16 -15.36 -10.60
N THR A 84 -6.90 -15.92 -9.42
CA THR A 84 -7.94 -16.50 -8.55
C THR A 84 -8.45 -15.52 -7.51
N VAL A 85 -7.58 -14.67 -6.94
CA VAL A 85 -7.95 -13.70 -5.90
C VAL A 85 -8.56 -12.44 -6.51
N GLU A 86 -9.38 -11.73 -5.74
CA GLU A 86 -10.04 -10.49 -6.19
C GLU A 86 -9.18 -9.27 -5.93
N THR A 87 -8.45 -9.25 -4.82
CA THR A 87 -7.57 -8.15 -4.42
C THR A 87 -6.24 -8.69 -3.90
N ILE A 88 -5.16 -8.02 -4.25
CA ILE A 88 -3.79 -8.32 -3.82
C ILE A 88 -3.25 -7.09 -3.12
N MET A 89 -2.73 -7.28 -1.91
CA MET A 89 -2.04 -6.28 -1.11
C MET A 89 -0.61 -6.74 -0.83
N VAL A 90 0.38 -5.98 -1.25
CA VAL A 90 1.80 -6.29 -0.99
C VAL A 90 2.40 -5.24 -0.07
N MET A 91 2.82 -5.67 1.11
CA MET A 91 3.49 -4.80 2.07
C MET A 91 5.01 -4.92 1.89
N GLU A 92 5.65 -3.82 1.49
CA GLU A 92 7.09 -3.73 1.27
C GLU A 92 7.79 -2.93 2.37
N ASN A 93 9.01 -3.35 2.74
CA ASN A 93 9.84 -2.62 3.68
C ASN A 93 10.44 -1.37 3.06
N VAL A 94 10.36 -0.23 3.76
CA VAL A 94 11.12 0.98 3.41
C VAL A 94 12.53 0.85 4.01
N VAL A 95 13.55 0.95 3.15
CA VAL A 95 14.95 0.80 3.59
C VAL A 95 15.31 1.89 4.61
N GLY A 96 15.90 1.48 5.73
CA GLY A 96 16.33 2.39 6.79
C GLY A 96 15.20 2.94 7.67
N SER A 97 13.96 2.49 7.50
CA SER A 97 12.81 2.90 8.30
C SER A 97 12.00 1.70 8.80
N LYS A 98 11.15 1.94 9.79
CA LYS A 98 10.09 1.00 10.20
C LYS A 98 8.81 1.13 9.35
N ASP A 99 8.75 2.15 8.49
CA ASP A 99 7.62 2.40 7.61
C ASP A 99 7.47 1.31 6.56
N ARG A 100 6.32 1.28 5.90
CA ARG A 100 5.97 0.32 4.86
C ARG A 100 5.37 1.03 3.66
N LYS A 101 5.51 0.41 2.50
CA LYS A 101 4.70 0.72 1.32
C LYS A 101 3.70 -0.40 1.14
N LEU A 102 2.45 -0.05 0.90
CA LEU A 102 1.37 -0.97 0.60
C LEU A 102 0.99 -0.80 -0.86
N HIS A 103 1.29 -1.80 -1.68
CA HIS A 103 0.87 -1.87 -3.07
C HIS A 103 -0.47 -2.60 -3.14
N LEU A 104 -1.44 -2.02 -3.80
CA LEU A 104 -2.79 -2.55 -3.97
C LEU A 104 -3.07 -2.78 -5.45
N THR A 105 -3.69 -3.91 -5.79
CA THR A 105 -4.24 -4.18 -7.12
C THR A 105 -5.37 -5.21 -7.02
N GLY A 106 -6.27 -5.22 -7.98
CA GLY A 106 -7.38 -6.19 -7.98
C GLY A 106 -8.21 -6.12 -9.26
N LYS A 107 -9.25 -6.94 -9.32
CA LYS A 107 -10.18 -6.98 -10.46
C LYS A 107 -11.05 -5.73 -10.52
N ASP A 108 -11.53 -5.30 -9.36
CA ASP A 108 -12.43 -4.15 -9.20
C ASP A 108 -11.75 -2.98 -8.43
N VAL A 109 -10.43 -3.04 -8.31
CA VAL A 109 -9.62 -2.03 -7.61
C VAL A 109 -8.50 -1.58 -8.53
N GLU A 110 -8.40 -0.28 -8.77
CA GLU A 110 -7.28 0.31 -9.51
C GLU A 110 -5.97 0.06 -8.77
N GLN A 111 -4.89 -0.06 -9.54
CA GLN A 111 -3.57 -0.20 -8.94
C GLN A 111 -3.19 1.09 -8.23
N ASP A 112 -2.80 0.97 -6.97
CA ASP A 112 -2.44 2.10 -6.12
C ASP A 112 -1.29 1.75 -5.18
N GLU A 113 -0.62 2.77 -4.64
CA GLU A 113 0.48 2.64 -3.69
C GLU A 113 0.25 3.60 -2.52
N PHE A 114 0.26 3.05 -1.30
CA PHE A 114 0.08 3.81 -0.08
C PHE A 114 1.32 3.75 0.79
N TYR A 115 1.58 4.81 1.51
CA TYR A 115 2.64 4.84 2.51
C TYR A 115 2.06 4.64 3.91
N LEU A 116 2.65 3.71 4.66
CA LEU A 116 2.26 3.37 6.02
C LEU A 116 3.37 3.79 6.96
N ARG A 117 3.13 4.82 7.77
CA ARG A 117 4.08 5.35 8.74
C ARG A 117 3.99 4.62 10.07
N TRP A 118 5.12 4.15 10.58
CA TRP A 118 5.19 3.53 11.91
C TRP A 118 5.10 4.58 13.01
N ASN A 119 4.07 4.53 13.86
CA ASN A 119 3.82 5.46 14.97
C ASN A 119 4.28 4.92 16.34
N GLY A 120 4.98 3.77 16.36
CA GLY A 120 5.44 3.10 17.61
C GLY A 120 4.54 1.97 18.11
N LYS A 121 3.29 1.91 17.66
CA LYS A 121 2.30 0.88 18.04
C LYS A 121 1.68 0.18 16.83
N GLY A 122 1.57 0.89 15.70
CA GLY A 122 0.96 0.42 14.47
C GLY A 122 1.36 1.34 13.31
N TYR A 123 0.60 1.29 12.25
CA TYR A 123 0.82 2.10 11.07
C TYR A 123 -0.30 3.11 10.90
N ASP A 124 0.09 4.37 10.69
CA ASP A 124 -0.81 5.41 10.22
C ASP A 124 -0.79 5.40 8.68
N PHE A 125 -1.95 5.52 8.09
CA PHE A 125 -2.13 5.57 6.66
C PHE A 125 -1.86 6.99 6.15
N GLU A 126 -0.99 7.13 5.15
CA GLU A 126 -0.79 8.37 4.40
C GLU A 126 -1.21 8.13 2.94
N GLU A 127 -2.21 8.85 2.50
CA GLU A 127 -2.83 8.71 1.18
C GLU A 127 -1.85 8.91 0.02
N ASP A 128 -0.87 9.80 0.21
CA ASP A 128 0.10 10.15 -0.81
C ASP A 128 1.50 9.67 -0.41
N ALA A 129 1.97 8.63 -1.11
CA ALA A 129 3.32 8.08 -0.90
C ALA A 129 4.43 9.13 -1.12
N VAL A 130 4.21 10.13 -1.99
CA VAL A 130 5.16 11.22 -2.23
C VAL A 130 5.17 12.18 -1.04
N VAL A 131 4.00 12.55 -0.54
CA VAL A 131 3.87 13.40 0.69
C VAL A 131 4.51 12.72 1.89
N ALA A 132 4.40 11.40 2.00
CA ALA A 132 5.01 10.61 3.07
C ALA A 132 6.55 10.75 3.09
N THR A 133 7.19 10.79 1.92
CA THR A 133 8.65 10.91 1.78
C THR A 133 9.18 12.32 1.99
N LEU A 134 8.31 13.32 2.00
CA LEU A 134 8.71 14.72 2.22
C LEU A 134 9.34 14.92 3.61
N GLY A 135 10.45 15.65 3.63
CA GLY A 135 11.07 16.11 4.87
C GLY A 135 10.18 17.11 5.65
N PRO A 136 10.45 17.33 6.95
CA PRO A 136 9.61 18.19 7.79
C PRO A 136 9.36 19.59 7.19
N VAL A 137 10.40 20.23 6.66
CA VAL A 137 10.30 21.58 6.08
C VAL A 137 9.49 21.57 4.77
N GLN A 138 9.62 20.50 3.96
CA GLN A 138 8.82 20.35 2.74
C GLN A 138 7.33 20.21 3.07
N LYS A 139 6.99 19.46 4.12
CA LYS A 139 5.61 19.35 4.63
C LYS A 139 5.08 20.68 5.15
N GLU A 140 5.92 21.45 5.88
CA GLU A 140 5.53 22.82 6.31
C GLU A 140 5.18 23.71 5.11
N VAL A 141 5.99 23.67 4.03
CA VAL A 141 5.73 24.44 2.81
C VAL A 141 4.46 23.96 2.10
N LEU A 142 4.26 22.64 1.96
CA LEU A 142 3.06 22.08 1.36
C LEU A 142 1.81 22.49 2.13
N ASN A 143 1.80 22.34 3.45
CA ASN A 143 0.70 22.75 4.31
C ASN A 143 0.43 24.25 4.20
N PHE A 144 1.48 25.09 4.12
CA PHE A 144 1.32 26.52 3.96
C PHE A 144 0.58 26.88 2.66
N ILE A 145 0.97 26.28 1.53
CA ILE A 145 0.30 26.57 0.23
C ILE A 145 -1.10 25.97 0.14
N GLN A 146 -1.39 24.88 0.87
CA GLN A 146 -2.75 24.35 1.02
C GLN A 146 -3.68 25.32 1.77
N GLN A 147 -3.18 25.91 2.85
CA GLN A 147 -3.93 26.86 3.66
C GLN A 147 -4.00 28.27 3.03
N ASN A 148 -3.05 28.61 2.14
CA ASN A 148 -2.94 29.90 1.48
C ASN A 148 -2.85 29.72 -0.05
N PRO A 149 -3.91 29.27 -0.72
CA PRO A 149 -3.88 29.01 -2.15
C PRO A 149 -3.57 30.28 -2.95
N ARG A 150 -2.75 30.14 -4.00
CA ARG A 150 -2.28 31.24 -4.84
C ARG A 150 -1.42 32.28 -4.10
N CYS A 151 -0.67 31.88 -3.08
CA CYS A 151 0.27 32.77 -2.41
C CYS A 151 1.55 32.98 -3.24
N PRO A 152 2.18 34.18 -3.19
CA PRO A 152 3.50 34.38 -3.77
C PRO A 152 4.59 33.76 -2.90
N GLN A 153 5.75 33.38 -3.47
CA GLN A 153 6.87 32.79 -2.73
C GLN A 153 7.30 33.61 -1.51
N LYS A 154 7.27 34.95 -1.62
CA LYS A 154 7.60 35.87 -0.52
C LYS A 154 6.72 35.66 0.71
N ALA A 155 5.42 35.34 0.51
CA ALA A 155 4.51 35.06 1.62
C ALA A 155 4.91 33.76 2.35
N ILE A 156 5.35 32.74 1.62
CA ILE A 156 5.81 31.48 2.20
C ILE A 156 7.11 31.72 3.01
N VAL A 157 8.06 32.45 2.45
CA VAL A 157 9.33 32.82 3.10
C VAL A 157 9.06 33.55 4.44
N VAL A 158 8.19 34.55 4.41
CA VAL A 158 7.83 35.34 5.61
C VAL A 158 7.02 34.50 6.61
N GLY A 159 6.03 33.75 6.12
CA GLY A 159 5.14 32.96 6.97
C GLY A 159 5.84 31.81 7.71
N LEU A 160 6.84 31.20 7.07
CA LEU A 160 7.60 30.09 7.66
C LEU A 160 8.94 30.52 8.28
N GLY A 161 9.38 31.77 8.08
CA GLY A 161 10.67 32.26 8.57
C GLY A 161 11.88 31.49 8.00
N LYS A 162 11.79 31.01 6.77
CA LYS A 162 12.83 30.18 6.11
C LYS A 162 13.56 31.01 5.04
N ASP A 163 14.76 30.51 4.65
CA ASP A 163 15.54 31.13 3.58
C ASP A 163 14.85 31.01 2.22
N GLN A 164 14.97 32.07 1.39
CA GLN A 164 14.31 32.14 0.09
C GLN A 164 14.84 31.06 -0.87
N GLY A 165 16.14 30.79 -0.85
CA GLY A 165 16.74 29.75 -1.72
C GLY A 165 16.29 28.35 -1.32
N GLN A 166 16.13 28.10 -0.02
CA GLN A 166 15.59 26.84 0.48
C GLN A 166 14.13 26.67 0.04
N ILE A 167 13.29 27.69 0.20
CA ILE A 167 11.89 27.66 -0.24
C ILE A 167 11.77 27.44 -1.74
N SER A 168 12.63 28.09 -2.56
CA SER A 168 12.64 27.88 -4.02
C SER A 168 12.86 26.42 -4.39
N LYS A 169 13.90 25.79 -3.85
CA LYS A 169 14.23 24.38 -4.11
C LYS A 169 13.09 23.43 -3.68
N ILE A 170 12.45 23.74 -2.57
CA ILE A 170 11.31 22.95 -2.08
C ILE A 170 10.11 23.09 -3.02
N LEU A 171 9.79 24.30 -3.45
CA LEU A 171 8.69 24.54 -4.39
C LEU A 171 8.93 23.84 -5.74
N ASP A 172 10.15 23.90 -6.26
CA ASP A 172 10.53 23.20 -7.48
C ASP A 172 10.34 21.67 -7.31
N HIS A 173 10.77 21.11 -6.18
CA HIS A 173 10.58 19.71 -5.85
C HIS A 173 9.09 19.32 -5.74
N LEU A 174 8.26 20.13 -5.06
CA LEU A 174 6.83 19.88 -4.96
C LEU A 174 6.12 19.95 -6.31
N ILE A 175 6.56 20.82 -7.22
CA ILE A 175 6.04 20.92 -8.59
C ILE A 175 6.45 19.69 -9.42
N GLU A 176 7.70 19.27 -9.33
CA GLU A 176 8.23 18.08 -10.03
C GLU A 176 7.44 16.81 -9.66
N HIS A 177 6.96 16.73 -8.43
CA HIS A 177 6.16 15.62 -7.92
C HIS A 177 4.63 15.86 -7.96
N ASP A 178 4.16 16.81 -8.75
CA ASP A 178 2.72 17.12 -8.93
C ASP A 178 1.96 17.53 -7.64
N LEU A 179 2.67 17.84 -6.55
CA LEU A 179 2.08 18.27 -5.27
C LEU A 179 1.75 19.77 -5.23
N ALA A 180 2.35 20.55 -6.11
CA ALA A 180 2.11 21.98 -6.22
C ALA A 180 2.07 22.42 -7.68
N VAL A 181 1.47 23.59 -7.92
CA VAL A 181 1.43 24.23 -9.23
C VAL A 181 1.80 25.70 -9.10
N LYS A 182 2.54 26.22 -10.08
CA LYS A 182 2.86 27.65 -10.21
C LYS A 182 2.03 28.27 -11.33
N ILE A 183 1.24 29.29 -11.00
CA ILE A 183 0.38 30.04 -11.93
C ILE A 183 0.63 31.52 -11.66
N ASP A 184 1.05 32.29 -12.67
CA ASP A 184 1.29 33.75 -12.56
C ASP A 184 2.17 34.14 -11.35
N ASP A 185 3.30 33.46 -11.16
CA ASP A 185 4.22 33.61 -10.02
C ASP A 185 3.61 33.38 -8.64
N ARG A 186 2.50 32.67 -8.59
CA ARG A 186 1.82 32.24 -7.34
C ARG A 186 1.77 30.71 -7.27
N TYR A 187 1.76 30.19 -6.05
CA TYR A 187 1.79 28.78 -5.76
C TYR A 187 0.49 28.32 -5.12
N ALA A 188 0.02 27.15 -5.53
CA ALA A 188 -1.10 26.45 -4.93
C ALA A 188 -0.76 24.96 -4.81
N ALA A 189 -1.32 24.27 -3.84
CA ALA A 189 -1.32 22.82 -3.78
C ALA A 189 -2.23 22.25 -4.88
N ARG A 190 -1.93 21.06 -5.31
CA ARG A 190 -2.69 20.33 -6.35
C ARG A 190 -3.62 19.33 -5.70
#